data_9444275e8fec3d8132ebe32c3a76c764
#
_entry.id   9444275e8fec3d8132ebe32c3a76c764
#
_cell.length_a   1.000
_cell.length_b   1.000
_cell.length_c   1.000
_cell.angle_alpha   90.00
_cell.angle_beta   90.00
_cell.angle_gamma   90.00
#
_symmetry.space_group_name_H-M   'P 1'
#
loop_
_entity.id
_entity.type
_entity.pdbx_description
1 polymer ?
#
loop_
_entity_poly.entity_id
_entity_poly.type
_entity_poly.pdbx_seq_one_letter_code
_entity_poly.pdbx_strand_id
1 'polypeptide(L)'
;MVSEAPKYSGPRGGGLMCTLTVVTRNDTYIMAMNRDEKIARGTGFPPEIHEFEGAQAIYPSDGDGGTWFATNEYGIALALLNWNTVAPHVIDIKTRSRGRVIPALIDSRSLSDLHAVFDASNFKEMMPFRLVGVFPSEQKIWEWRWDSKQLGFQAHEWESRHWFSSSLSDDRAESARGAVCRTAWHESDAGSLSWLRILHASHAGDPGPFSLCVHRDDVKTLSYSEVVVTPGLIQMGHFRGSPCTMAQIQQIHSIEIERADRTELAVSVGSAAI
;
A
#
# COMPACT_ATOMS: atom_id res chain seq x y z
N MET A 1 3.76 -28.26 -38.25
CA MET A 1 4.71 -27.21 -37.82
C MET A 1 3.96 -26.35 -36.84
N VAL A 2 4.20 -26.55 -35.54
CA VAL A 2 3.59 -25.76 -34.45
C VAL A 2 4.51 -24.58 -34.23
N SER A 3 4.02 -23.37 -34.47
CA SER A 3 4.73 -22.12 -34.24
C SER A 3 4.93 -21.92 -32.75
N GLU A 4 6.18 -21.99 -32.27
CA GLU A 4 6.53 -21.54 -30.90
C GLU A 4 6.26 -20.05 -30.76
N ALA A 5 5.42 -19.70 -29.77
CA ALA A 5 5.22 -18.31 -29.38
C ALA A 5 6.54 -17.71 -28.85
N PRO A 6 6.83 -16.43 -29.14
CA PRO A 6 8.07 -15.81 -28.74
C PRO A 6 8.19 -15.78 -27.20
N LYS A 7 9.28 -16.35 -26.68
CA LYS A 7 9.67 -16.25 -25.27
C LYS A 7 10.02 -14.79 -24.97
N TYR A 8 9.11 -14.10 -24.27
CA TYR A 8 9.32 -12.75 -23.79
C TYR A 8 10.41 -12.75 -22.70
N SER A 9 11.59 -12.34 -23.06
CA SER A 9 12.69 -12.04 -22.13
C SER A 9 12.56 -10.58 -21.66
N GLY A 10 11.58 -10.31 -20.79
CA GLY A 10 11.43 -9.02 -20.15
C GLY A 10 12.58 -8.73 -19.17
N PRO A 11 12.83 -7.45 -18.85
CA PRO A 11 13.98 -7.03 -18.04
C PRO A 11 13.98 -7.70 -16.67
N ARG A 12 15.17 -8.08 -16.20
CA ARG A 12 15.42 -8.74 -14.91
C ARG A 12 15.29 -7.77 -13.71
N GLY A 13 14.25 -6.98 -13.68
CA GLY A 13 13.86 -6.20 -12.52
C GLY A 13 12.71 -6.92 -11.82
N GLY A 14 12.97 -7.55 -10.67
CA GLY A 14 11.92 -8.18 -9.87
C GLY A 14 10.90 -7.13 -9.47
N GLY A 15 9.73 -7.15 -10.12
CA GLY A 15 8.66 -6.20 -9.84
C GLY A 15 7.71 -6.78 -8.81
N LEU A 16 7.53 -6.11 -7.65
CA LEU A 16 6.38 -6.30 -6.79
C LEU A 16 5.11 -6.18 -7.65
N MET A 17 4.24 -7.15 -7.52
CA MET A 17 2.86 -7.07 -8.00
C MET A 17 2.01 -6.97 -6.74
N CYS A 18 0.98 -6.15 -6.74
CA CYS A 18 0.24 -5.92 -5.52
C CYS A 18 -1.23 -5.66 -5.82
N THR A 19 -2.08 -6.00 -4.86
CA THR A 19 -3.44 -5.53 -4.76
C THR A 19 -3.56 -4.70 -3.51
N LEU A 20 -4.01 -3.46 -3.65
CA LEU A 20 -4.27 -2.55 -2.55
C LEU A 20 -5.75 -2.17 -2.55
N THR A 21 -6.37 -2.20 -1.38
CA THR A 21 -7.74 -1.73 -1.15
C THR A 21 -7.76 -0.76 0.01
N VAL A 22 -8.43 0.37 -0.17
CA VAL A 22 -8.79 1.32 0.89
C VAL A 22 -10.31 1.34 1.00
N VAL A 23 -10.83 1.17 2.20
CA VAL A 23 -12.25 1.29 2.56
C VAL A 23 -12.39 2.45 3.51
N THR A 24 -13.03 3.51 3.07
CA THR A 24 -13.25 4.73 3.86
C THR A 24 -14.63 4.72 4.52
N ARG A 25 -14.72 5.26 5.73
CA ARG A 25 -15.96 5.46 6.48
C ARG A 25 -15.79 6.68 7.38
N ASN A 26 -16.62 7.72 7.24
CA ASN A 26 -16.53 8.94 8.07
C ASN A 26 -15.05 9.32 8.37
N ASP A 27 -14.65 9.20 9.64
CA ASP A 27 -13.31 9.48 10.22
C ASP A 27 -12.46 8.22 10.43
N THR A 28 -12.86 7.11 9.86
CA THR A 28 -12.14 5.82 9.96
C THR A 28 -11.83 5.26 8.59
N TYR A 29 -10.86 4.38 8.51
CA TYR A 29 -10.62 3.63 7.30
C TYR A 29 -9.97 2.27 7.59
N ILE A 30 -10.09 1.40 6.62
CA ILE A 30 -9.34 0.14 6.55
C ILE A 30 -8.53 0.17 5.27
N MET A 31 -7.26 -0.20 5.35
CA MET A 31 -6.38 -0.35 4.21
C MET A 31 -5.80 -1.75 4.22
N ALA A 32 -5.85 -2.47 3.11
CA ALA A 32 -5.31 -3.82 3.02
C ALA A 32 -4.49 -4.03 1.75
N MET A 33 -3.43 -4.82 1.85
CA MET A 33 -2.51 -5.07 0.74
C MET A 33 -2.07 -6.53 0.66
N ASN A 34 -2.21 -7.11 -0.53
CA ASN A 34 -1.51 -8.32 -0.94
C ASN A 34 -0.15 -7.93 -1.51
N ARG A 35 0.92 -8.50 -0.96
CA ARG A 35 2.27 -8.42 -1.53
C ARG A 35 2.52 -9.62 -2.42
N ASP A 36 2.46 -9.40 -3.71
CA ASP A 36 2.81 -10.43 -4.69
C ASP A 36 4.29 -10.26 -5.05
N GLU A 37 5.10 -11.28 -4.83
CA GLU A 37 6.54 -11.21 -4.97
C GLU A 37 7.11 -12.53 -5.49
N LYS A 38 8.32 -12.49 -6.03
CA LYS A 38 9.07 -13.68 -6.38
C LYS A 38 9.26 -14.58 -5.17
N ILE A 39 8.93 -15.86 -5.30
CA ILE A 39 9.06 -16.85 -4.23
C ILE A 39 10.48 -16.86 -3.65
N ALA A 40 11.48 -16.67 -4.51
CA ALA A 40 12.89 -16.64 -4.12
C ALA A 40 13.27 -15.47 -3.17
N ARG A 41 12.45 -14.40 -3.07
CA ARG A 41 12.69 -13.28 -2.13
C ARG A 41 12.10 -13.51 -0.74
N GLY A 42 11.29 -14.54 -0.57
CA GLY A 42 10.65 -14.86 0.69
C GLY A 42 9.57 -13.87 1.14
N THR A 43 8.99 -14.15 2.29
CA THR A 43 7.85 -13.39 2.84
C THR A 43 8.23 -12.06 3.49
N GLY A 44 9.53 -11.80 3.72
CA GLY A 44 9.99 -10.67 4.53
C GLY A 44 9.84 -10.93 6.03
N PHE A 45 10.06 -9.89 6.82
CA PHE A 45 9.90 -9.89 8.26
C PHE A 45 8.51 -9.36 8.65
N PRO A 46 7.98 -9.81 9.80
CA PRO A 46 6.70 -9.33 10.29
C PRO A 46 6.73 -7.83 10.61
N PRO A 47 5.55 -7.20 10.80
CA PRO A 47 5.48 -5.84 11.31
C PRO A 47 6.16 -5.72 12.67
N GLU A 48 6.83 -4.59 12.86
CA GLU A 48 7.38 -4.14 14.15
C GLU A 48 7.02 -2.67 14.33
N ILE A 49 7.03 -2.21 15.58
CA ILE A 49 6.93 -0.78 15.91
C ILE A 49 8.31 -0.19 15.76
N HIS A 50 8.42 0.86 14.98
CA HIS A 50 9.63 1.62 14.74
C HIS A 50 9.49 3.01 15.35
N GLU A 51 10.52 3.40 16.13
CA GLU A 51 10.60 4.72 16.74
C GLU A 51 11.37 5.67 15.83
N PHE A 52 10.79 6.83 15.59
CA PHE A 52 11.42 7.96 14.93
C PHE A 52 11.52 9.13 15.91
N GLU A 53 12.23 10.19 15.55
CA GLU A 53 12.31 11.39 16.38
C GLU A 53 10.94 12.07 16.48
N GLY A 54 10.16 11.69 17.50
CA GLY A 54 8.81 12.21 17.77
C GLY A 54 7.69 11.59 16.96
N ALA A 55 7.86 10.35 16.48
CA ALA A 55 6.81 9.58 15.82
C ALA A 55 7.02 8.08 15.99
N GLN A 56 5.92 7.32 16.02
CA GLN A 56 5.92 5.86 15.93
C GLN A 56 5.28 5.39 14.62
N ALA A 57 5.82 4.32 14.04
CA ALA A 57 5.20 3.68 12.88
C ALA A 57 5.26 2.16 12.99
N ILE A 58 4.31 1.49 12.33
CA ILE A 58 4.23 0.04 12.24
C ILE A 58 4.38 -0.35 10.79
N TYR A 59 5.31 -1.26 10.47
CA TYR A 59 5.43 -1.84 9.14
C TYR A 59 6.19 -3.16 9.12
N PRO A 60 5.82 -4.09 8.17
CA PRO A 60 6.63 -5.24 7.83
C PRO A 60 7.86 -4.79 7.04
N SER A 61 8.96 -5.53 7.06
CA SER A 61 10.17 -5.17 6.33
C SER A 61 10.68 -6.29 5.43
N ASP A 62 11.44 -5.94 4.39
CA ASP A 62 12.27 -6.88 3.65
C ASP A 62 13.65 -7.00 4.32
N GLY A 63 14.48 -7.96 3.82
CA GLY A 63 15.80 -8.20 4.38
C GLY A 63 16.78 -7.03 4.27
N ASP A 64 16.45 -6.01 3.45
CA ASP A 64 17.27 -4.83 3.21
C ASP A 64 16.74 -3.59 3.95
N GLY A 65 15.78 -3.76 4.86
CA GLY A 65 15.14 -2.68 5.64
C GLY A 65 14.23 -1.78 4.82
N GLY A 66 13.70 -2.28 3.70
CA GLY A 66 12.63 -1.64 2.94
C GLY A 66 11.27 -2.14 3.39
N THR A 67 10.21 -1.39 3.07
CA THR A 67 8.83 -1.83 3.24
C THR A 67 7.96 -1.47 2.05
N TRP A 68 6.78 -2.08 2.01
CA TRP A 68 5.75 -1.88 0.97
C TRP A 68 4.44 -1.35 1.55
N PHE A 69 4.32 -1.35 2.90
CA PHE A 69 3.08 -1.03 3.60
C PHE A 69 3.40 -0.56 5.02
N ALA A 70 2.89 0.58 5.42
CA ALA A 70 3.16 1.14 6.74
C ALA A 70 1.99 2.00 7.23
N THR A 71 1.92 2.21 8.54
CA THR A 71 1.08 3.22 9.19
C THR A 71 1.84 3.86 10.34
N ASN A 72 1.51 5.11 10.67
CA ASN A 72 2.10 5.83 11.79
C ASN A 72 1.05 6.25 12.83
N GLU A 73 1.50 6.80 13.96
CA GLU A 73 0.64 7.24 15.08
C GLU A 73 -0.32 8.37 14.73
N TYR A 74 -0.08 9.10 13.63
CA TYR A 74 -1.01 10.14 13.13
C TYR A 74 -2.14 9.56 12.27
N GLY A 75 -2.20 8.23 12.14
CA GLY A 75 -3.17 7.52 11.32
C GLY A 75 -2.89 7.64 9.83
N ILE A 76 -1.73 8.12 9.41
CA ILE A 76 -1.31 8.10 8.02
C ILE A 76 -0.90 6.69 7.66
N ALA A 77 -1.41 6.14 6.55
CA ALA A 77 -0.94 4.89 6.01
C ALA A 77 -0.41 5.07 4.59
N LEU A 78 0.69 4.36 4.30
CA LEU A 78 1.37 4.40 3.01
C LEU A 78 1.48 3.00 2.42
N ALA A 79 1.20 2.86 1.12
CA ALA A 79 1.40 1.63 0.37
C ALA A 79 2.13 1.89 -0.95
N LEU A 80 3.12 1.06 -1.24
CA LEU A 80 3.95 1.18 -2.42
C LEU A 80 3.64 0.06 -3.42
N LEU A 81 3.30 0.45 -4.63
CA LEU A 81 3.08 -0.46 -5.76
C LEU A 81 4.09 -0.18 -6.87
N ASN A 82 4.44 -1.20 -7.63
CA ASN A 82 5.15 -1.00 -8.88
C ASN A 82 4.25 -0.32 -9.91
N TRP A 83 4.87 0.37 -10.83
CA TRP A 83 4.18 0.92 -12.00
C TRP A 83 4.80 0.31 -13.26
N ASN A 84 4.21 -0.79 -13.73
CA ASN A 84 4.79 -1.59 -14.81
C ASN A 84 4.32 -1.15 -16.21
N THR A 85 3.28 -0.31 -16.29
CA THR A 85 2.82 0.29 -17.55
C THR A 85 3.88 1.23 -18.14
N VAL A 86 4.73 1.80 -17.30
CA VAL A 86 5.78 2.74 -17.70
C VAL A 86 7.10 2.00 -17.86
N ALA A 87 7.69 2.09 -19.05
CA ALA A 87 9.04 1.58 -19.29
C ALA A 87 10.06 2.44 -18.54
N PRO A 88 10.98 1.84 -17.76
CA PRO A 88 11.99 2.60 -17.05
C PRO A 88 12.94 3.29 -18.02
N HIS A 89 13.30 4.53 -17.74
CA HIS A 89 14.10 5.36 -18.64
C HIS A 89 15.62 5.11 -18.53
N VAL A 90 16.08 4.57 -17.40
CA VAL A 90 17.51 4.36 -17.12
C VAL A 90 17.74 2.92 -16.69
N ILE A 91 18.59 2.23 -17.41
CA ILE A 91 18.75 0.78 -17.25
C ILE A 91 20.16 0.40 -16.78
N ASP A 92 21.11 1.32 -16.76
CA ASP A 92 22.55 0.97 -16.63
C ASP A 92 23.18 1.29 -15.26
N ILE A 93 22.40 1.71 -14.27
CA ILE A 93 22.89 2.05 -12.95
C ILE A 93 22.31 1.07 -11.94
N LYS A 94 23.06 0.74 -10.91
CA LYS A 94 22.61 -0.02 -9.75
C LYS A 94 21.37 0.65 -9.13
N THR A 95 20.19 0.18 -9.53
CA THR A 95 18.91 0.78 -9.11
C THR A 95 18.76 0.70 -7.60
N ARG A 96 18.35 1.82 -7.00
CA ARG A 96 17.98 1.87 -5.57
C ARG A 96 16.65 1.16 -5.35
N SER A 97 16.53 0.46 -4.22
CA SER A 97 15.29 -0.20 -3.84
C SER A 97 14.17 0.82 -3.59
N ARG A 98 13.03 0.63 -4.25
CA ARG A 98 11.78 1.40 -4.00
C ARG A 98 11.28 1.22 -2.57
N GLY A 99 11.57 0.07 -1.95
CA GLY A 99 11.20 -0.21 -0.56
C GLY A 99 11.71 0.83 0.45
N ARG A 100 12.70 1.66 0.06
CA ARG A 100 13.21 2.76 0.89
C ARG A 100 12.34 4.01 0.87
N VAL A 101 11.34 4.10 0.00
CA VAL A 101 10.47 5.28 -0.13
C VAL A 101 9.62 5.46 1.13
N ILE A 102 8.92 4.42 1.56
CA ILE A 102 8.04 4.50 2.75
C ILE A 102 8.83 4.80 4.03
N PRO A 103 9.95 4.13 4.36
CA PRO A 103 10.73 4.46 5.56
C PRO A 103 11.23 5.90 5.64
N ALA A 104 11.42 6.55 4.48
CA ALA A 104 11.83 7.97 4.43
C ALA A 104 10.66 8.95 4.61
N LEU A 105 9.42 8.48 4.63
CA LEU A 105 8.21 9.32 4.63
C LEU A 105 7.28 9.06 5.80
N ILE A 106 7.38 7.88 6.44
CA ILE A 106 6.33 7.43 7.37
C ILE A 106 6.34 8.16 8.71
N ASP A 107 7.37 8.89 9.04
CA ASP A 107 7.45 9.78 10.21
C ASP A 107 6.75 11.14 9.99
N SER A 108 6.26 11.42 8.77
CA SER A 108 5.50 12.64 8.47
C SER A 108 4.23 12.72 9.32
N ARG A 109 3.96 13.92 9.87
CA ARG A 109 2.79 14.19 10.72
C ARG A 109 1.57 14.65 9.92
N SER A 110 1.80 15.11 8.71
CA SER A 110 0.80 15.69 7.82
C SER A 110 1.15 15.44 6.36
N LEU A 111 0.18 15.71 5.47
CA LEU A 111 0.41 15.73 4.04
C LEU A 111 1.47 16.77 3.63
N SER A 112 1.48 17.93 4.30
CA SER A 112 2.47 18.99 4.04
C SER A 112 3.88 18.54 4.35
N ASP A 113 4.09 17.86 5.49
CA ASP A 113 5.40 17.31 5.85
C ASP A 113 5.86 16.28 4.83
N LEU A 114 4.96 15.39 4.44
CA LEU A 114 5.25 14.35 3.44
C LEU A 114 5.65 14.96 2.09
N HIS A 115 4.95 16.00 1.63
CA HIS A 115 5.32 16.72 0.41
C HIS A 115 6.70 17.35 0.52
N ALA A 116 7.04 17.97 1.64
CA ALA A 116 8.36 18.58 1.86
C ALA A 116 9.48 17.54 1.76
N VAL A 117 9.28 16.32 2.31
CA VAL A 117 10.24 15.22 2.18
C VAL A 117 10.31 14.71 0.75
N PHE A 118 9.18 14.62 0.02
CA PHE A 118 9.18 14.24 -1.39
C PHE A 118 9.97 15.22 -2.26
N ASP A 119 9.77 16.51 -2.06
CA ASP A 119 10.45 17.56 -2.83
C ASP A 119 11.97 17.54 -2.60
N ALA A 120 12.40 17.18 -1.39
CA ALA A 120 13.80 17.00 -1.03
C ALA A 120 14.40 15.66 -1.52
N SER A 121 13.57 14.71 -1.94
CA SER A 121 13.98 13.33 -2.26
C SER A 121 14.52 13.21 -3.68
N ASN A 122 15.50 12.32 -3.86
CA ASN A 122 16.04 11.97 -5.17
C ASN A 122 15.64 10.55 -5.57
N PHE A 123 14.76 10.42 -6.56
CA PHE A 123 14.25 9.14 -7.08
C PHE A 123 14.94 8.70 -8.39
N LYS A 124 15.91 9.45 -8.92
CA LYS A 124 16.50 9.24 -10.26
C LYS A 124 17.03 7.81 -10.53
N GLU A 125 17.43 7.13 -9.45
CA GLU A 125 17.93 5.75 -9.54
C GLU A 125 16.88 4.70 -9.20
N MET A 126 15.61 5.10 -9.07
CA MET A 126 14.52 4.18 -8.73
C MET A 126 13.71 3.80 -9.97
N MET A 127 13.30 2.55 -10.02
CA MET A 127 12.32 2.07 -10.99
C MET A 127 10.96 2.74 -10.78
N PRO A 128 10.10 2.84 -11.81
CA PRO A 128 8.77 3.42 -11.68
C PRO A 128 7.96 2.81 -10.54
N PHE A 129 7.23 3.67 -9.81
CA PHE A 129 6.37 3.26 -8.71
C PHE A 129 5.14 4.15 -8.57
N ARG A 130 4.14 3.63 -7.87
CA ARG A 130 3.01 4.38 -7.32
C ARG A 130 3.06 4.26 -5.81
N LEU A 131 2.96 5.39 -5.12
CA LEU A 131 2.76 5.44 -3.68
C LEU A 131 1.35 5.93 -3.42
N VAL A 132 0.59 5.21 -2.63
CA VAL A 132 -0.74 5.61 -2.16
C VAL A 132 -0.65 5.96 -0.69
N GLY A 133 -1.13 7.15 -0.32
CA GLY A 133 -1.19 7.63 1.06
C GLY A 133 -2.62 7.95 1.46
N VAL A 134 -3.02 7.53 2.66
CA VAL A 134 -4.32 7.84 3.27
C VAL A 134 -4.12 8.82 4.40
N PHE A 135 -4.80 9.96 4.36
CA PHE A 135 -4.69 11.08 5.30
C PHE A 135 -6.06 11.34 5.94
N PRO A 136 -6.35 10.74 7.10
CA PRO A 136 -7.66 10.84 7.71
C PRO A 136 -8.00 12.25 8.20
N SER A 137 -7.01 13.04 8.64
CA SER A 137 -7.23 14.43 9.07
C SER A 137 -7.74 15.34 7.94
N GLU A 138 -7.29 15.10 6.72
CA GLU A 138 -7.72 15.83 5.52
C GLU A 138 -8.88 15.16 4.79
N GLN A 139 -9.27 13.95 5.20
CA GLN A 139 -10.22 13.09 4.48
C GLN A 139 -9.87 12.98 2.99
N LYS A 140 -8.61 12.70 2.70
CA LYS A 140 -8.09 12.56 1.33
C LYS A 140 -7.22 11.33 1.19
N ILE A 141 -7.21 10.82 -0.02
CA ILE A 141 -6.28 9.79 -0.45
C ILE A 141 -5.42 10.42 -1.54
N TRP A 142 -4.12 10.25 -1.44
CA TRP A 142 -3.17 10.77 -2.40
C TRP A 142 -2.44 9.65 -3.10
N GLU A 143 -2.17 9.81 -4.40
CA GLU A 143 -1.36 8.91 -5.20
C GLU A 143 -0.23 9.69 -5.83
N TRP A 144 1.01 9.30 -5.55
CA TRP A 144 2.22 9.80 -6.21
C TRP A 144 2.70 8.76 -7.21
N ARG A 145 3.11 9.23 -8.38
CA ARG A 145 3.55 8.41 -9.51
C ARG A 145 4.91 8.86 -9.99
N TRP A 146 5.90 8.02 -9.79
CA TRP A 146 7.25 8.20 -10.31
C TRP A 146 7.43 7.41 -11.61
N ASP A 147 7.70 8.07 -12.73
CA ASP A 147 7.83 7.46 -14.07
C ASP A 147 9.28 7.27 -14.51
N SER A 148 10.28 7.45 -13.65
CA SER A 148 11.73 7.49 -13.87
C SER A 148 12.26 8.85 -14.37
N LYS A 149 11.40 9.87 -14.54
CA LYS A 149 11.79 11.21 -14.97
C LYS A 149 11.22 12.29 -14.08
N GLN A 150 9.95 12.17 -13.79
CA GLN A 150 9.19 13.13 -13.01
C GLN A 150 8.26 12.45 -12.01
N LEU A 151 8.01 13.14 -10.93
CA LEU A 151 7.03 12.78 -9.94
C LEU A 151 5.73 13.54 -10.23
N GLY A 152 4.68 12.81 -10.57
CA GLY A 152 3.32 13.34 -10.62
C GLY A 152 2.55 12.94 -9.37
N PHE A 153 1.45 13.64 -9.09
CA PHE A 153 0.57 13.29 -7.98
C PHE A 153 -0.88 13.59 -8.31
N GLN A 154 -1.80 12.88 -7.63
CA GLN A 154 -3.23 13.03 -7.79
C GLN A 154 -3.92 12.88 -6.42
N ALA A 155 -4.75 13.85 -6.06
CA ALA A 155 -5.67 13.71 -4.95
C ALA A 155 -6.91 12.93 -5.39
N HIS A 156 -7.39 12.06 -4.52
CA HIS A 156 -8.66 11.35 -4.64
C HIS A 156 -9.58 11.76 -3.50
N GLU A 157 -10.86 11.73 -3.77
CA GLU A 157 -11.87 11.96 -2.73
C GLU A 157 -11.82 10.86 -1.68
N TRP A 158 -12.45 11.12 -0.50
CA TRP A 158 -12.57 10.17 0.61
C TRP A 158 -13.57 9.07 0.28
N GLU A 159 -13.21 8.23 -0.69
CA GLU A 159 -14.02 7.15 -1.24
C GLU A 159 -13.23 5.85 -1.28
N SER A 160 -13.93 4.73 -1.05
CA SER A 160 -13.32 3.41 -1.12
C SER A 160 -12.79 3.11 -2.53
N ARG A 161 -11.57 2.58 -2.62
CA ARG A 161 -10.85 2.43 -3.89
C ARG A 161 -9.87 1.27 -3.86
N HIS A 162 -9.56 0.78 -5.06
CA HIS A 162 -8.55 -0.27 -5.27
C HIS A 162 -7.45 0.22 -6.20
N TRP A 163 -6.23 -0.32 -6.02
CA TRP A 163 -5.09 -0.18 -6.93
C TRP A 163 -4.50 -1.56 -7.18
N PHE A 164 -4.07 -1.76 -8.40
CA PHE A 164 -3.49 -3.03 -8.83
C PHE A 164 -2.18 -2.79 -9.56
N SER A 165 -1.24 -3.73 -9.43
CA SER A 165 -0.06 -3.79 -10.26
C SER A 165 0.24 -5.23 -10.66
N SER A 166 0.84 -5.41 -11.85
CA SER A 166 1.22 -6.72 -12.34
C SER A 166 2.42 -6.62 -13.28
N SER A 167 3.46 -7.40 -13.02
CA SER A 167 4.63 -7.46 -13.91
C SER A 167 4.33 -8.04 -15.30
N LEU A 168 3.16 -8.63 -15.49
CA LEU A 168 2.69 -9.09 -16.81
C LEU A 168 1.93 -8.00 -17.57
N SER A 169 1.03 -7.29 -16.88
CA SER A 169 0.26 -6.17 -17.41
C SER A 169 -0.57 -5.55 -16.30
N ASP A 170 -0.30 -4.27 -15.99
CA ASP A 170 -1.12 -3.51 -15.05
C ASP A 170 -2.56 -3.38 -15.57
N ASP A 171 -2.78 -3.12 -16.87
CA ASP A 171 -4.10 -2.98 -17.48
C ASP A 171 -4.95 -4.25 -17.37
N ARG A 172 -4.33 -5.42 -17.56
CA ARG A 172 -5.04 -6.70 -17.39
C ARG A 172 -5.35 -6.97 -15.93
N ALA A 173 -4.46 -6.64 -15.02
CA ALA A 173 -4.71 -6.74 -13.58
C ALA A 173 -5.85 -5.82 -13.15
N GLU A 174 -5.85 -4.57 -13.62
CA GLU A 174 -6.93 -3.59 -13.39
C GLU A 174 -8.27 -4.11 -13.90
N SER A 175 -8.32 -4.63 -15.12
CA SER A 175 -9.54 -5.17 -15.70
C SER A 175 -10.07 -6.39 -14.93
N ALA A 176 -9.22 -7.40 -14.68
CA ALA A 176 -9.63 -8.65 -14.07
C ALA A 176 -9.96 -8.49 -12.58
N ARG A 177 -9.02 -7.94 -11.79
CA ARG A 177 -9.20 -7.75 -10.35
C ARG A 177 -10.25 -6.69 -10.05
N GLY A 178 -10.31 -5.62 -10.85
CA GLY A 178 -11.32 -4.58 -10.73
C GLY A 178 -12.74 -5.08 -10.98
N ALA A 179 -12.94 -6.05 -11.91
CA ALA A 179 -14.24 -6.69 -12.11
C ALA A 179 -14.68 -7.46 -10.87
N VAL A 180 -13.76 -8.22 -10.25
CA VAL A 180 -14.03 -8.96 -9.01
C VAL A 180 -14.42 -8.01 -7.88
N CYS A 181 -13.63 -6.95 -7.68
CA CYS A 181 -13.90 -5.95 -6.65
C CYS A 181 -15.27 -5.28 -6.85
N ARG A 182 -15.61 -4.88 -8.08
CA ARG A 182 -16.94 -4.29 -8.36
C ARG A 182 -18.08 -5.24 -8.03
N THR A 183 -17.93 -6.53 -8.33
CA THR A 183 -18.95 -7.53 -7.98
C THR A 183 -19.06 -7.69 -6.45
N ALA A 184 -17.94 -7.79 -5.75
CA ALA A 184 -17.92 -7.96 -4.31
C ALA A 184 -18.53 -6.77 -3.54
N TRP A 185 -18.50 -5.56 -4.08
CA TRP A 185 -19.15 -4.39 -3.46
C TRP A 185 -20.68 -4.49 -3.37
N HIS A 186 -21.32 -5.47 -4.02
CA HIS A 186 -22.75 -5.75 -3.90
C HIS A 186 -23.08 -6.74 -2.78
N GLU A 187 -22.10 -7.28 -2.09
CA GLU A 187 -22.30 -8.16 -0.94
C GLU A 187 -22.79 -7.39 0.29
N SER A 188 -23.55 -8.04 1.16
CA SER A 188 -24.22 -7.39 2.29
C SER A 188 -23.27 -6.87 3.36
N ASP A 189 -22.08 -7.45 3.49
CA ASP A 189 -21.03 -7.07 4.43
C ASP A 189 -19.88 -6.30 3.79
N ALA A 190 -20.10 -5.83 2.55
CA ALA A 190 -19.10 -5.10 1.78
C ALA A 190 -18.46 -3.96 2.58
N GLY A 191 -17.14 -3.89 2.51
CA GLY A 191 -16.33 -2.94 3.25
C GLY A 191 -16.06 -3.31 4.71
N SER A 192 -16.57 -4.44 5.23
CA SER A 192 -16.16 -4.93 6.53
C SER A 192 -14.73 -5.50 6.48
N LEU A 193 -14.07 -5.63 7.64
CA LEU A 193 -12.75 -6.23 7.71
C LEU A 193 -12.78 -7.72 7.30
N SER A 194 -13.81 -8.45 7.66
CA SER A 194 -14.02 -9.85 7.25
C SER A 194 -14.19 -9.98 5.74
N TRP A 195 -15.04 -9.14 5.15
CA TRP A 195 -15.21 -9.06 3.71
C TRP A 195 -13.89 -8.76 2.99
N LEU A 196 -13.12 -7.81 3.49
CA LEU A 196 -11.85 -7.42 2.89
C LEU A 196 -10.83 -8.57 2.88
N ARG A 197 -10.77 -9.35 3.96
CA ARG A 197 -9.94 -10.56 4.04
C ARG A 197 -10.37 -11.62 3.03
N ILE A 198 -11.69 -11.85 2.87
CA ILE A 198 -12.25 -12.78 1.88
C ILE A 198 -11.94 -12.28 0.46
N LEU A 199 -12.13 -11.00 0.18
CA LEU A 199 -11.82 -10.40 -1.10
C LEU A 199 -10.35 -10.60 -1.47
N HIS A 200 -9.42 -10.27 -0.58
CA HIS A 200 -7.99 -10.42 -0.80
C HIS A 200 -7.52 -11.88 -0.92
N ALA A 201 -8.28 -12.83 -0.36
CA ALA A 201 -8.05 -14.27 -0.51
C ALA A 201 -8.62 -14.85 -1.82
N SER A 202 -9.44 -14.08 -2.56
CA SER A 202 -10.18 -14.55 -3.73
C SER A 202 -9.29 -14.80 -4.94
N HIS A 203 -9.66 -15.83 -5.71
CA HIS A 203 -9.07 -16.11 -7.04
C HIS A 203 -9.99 -15.70 -8.17
N ALA A 204 -11.30 -15.52 -7.89
CA ALA A 204 -12.34 -15.24 -8.90
C ALA A 204 -12.39 -16.28 -10.04
N GLY A 205 -12.26 -17.51 -9.69
CA GLY A 205 -12.12 -18.67 -10.58
C GLY A 205 -10.88 -19.47 -10.19
N ASP A 206 -10.15 -19.99 -11.16
CA ASP A 206 -8.92 -20.72 -10.90
C ASP A 206 -7.78 -19.78 -10.45
N PRO A 207 -6.94 -20.21 -9.50
CA PRO A 207 -5.76 -19.46 -9.08
C PRO A 207 -4.86 -19.13 -10.28
N GLY A 208 -4.47 -17.87 -10.41
CA GLY A 208 -3.70 -17.44 -11.58
C GLY A 208 -2.99 -16.10 -11.42
N PRO A 209 -2.40 -15.60 -12.50
CA PRO A 209 -1.56 -14.39 -12.47
C PRO A 209 -2.35 -13.10 -12.29
N PHE A 210 -3.65 -13.10 -12.56
CA PHE A 210 -4.53 -11.95 -12.42
C PHE A 210 -5.59 -12.13 -11.33
N SER A 211 -5.47 -13.16 -10.47
CA SER A 211 -6.24 -13.28 -9.23
C SER A 211 -5.87 -12.19 -8.25
N LEU A 212 -6.77 -11.87 -7.29
CA LEU A 212 -6.42 -11.01 -6.17
C LEU A 212 -5.36 -11.67 -5.28
N CYS A 213 -5.53 -12.96 -4.97
CA CYS A 213 -4.49 -13.80 -4.41
C CYS A 213 -3.75 -14.51 -5.56
N VAL A 214 -2.54 -14.07 -5.87
CA VAL A 214 -1.79 -14.50 -7.04
C VAL A 214 -1.11 -15.85 -6.82
N HIS A 215 -1.20 -16.71 -7.82
CA HIS A 215 -0.47 -17.98 -7.89
C HIS A 215 0.17 -18.16 -9.27
N ARG A 216 1.49 -18.21 -9.29
CA ARG A 216 2.34 -18.53 -10.45
C ARG A 216 3.50 -19.40 -9.97
N ASP A 217 4.24 -19.98 -10.90
CA ASP A 217 5.39 -20.83 -10.58
C ASP A 217 6.54 -20.04 -9.94
N ASP A 218 6.73 -18.78 -10.36
CA ASP A 218 7.83 -17.91 -9.93
C ASP A 218 7.41 -16.81 -8.95
N VAL A 219 6.10 -16.47 -8.91
CA VAL A 219 5.53 -15.37 -8.15
C VAL A 219 4.24 -15.81 -7.44
N LYS A 220 4.10 -15.44 -6.17
CA LYS A 220 2.86 -15.66 -5.39
C LYS A 220 2.57 -14.45 -4.52
N THR A 221 1.32 -14.35 -4.06
CA THR A 221 1.02 -13.52 -2.88
C THR A 221 1.72 -14.14 -1.68
N LEU A 222 2.76 -13.45 -1.17
CA LEU A 222 3.62 -13.94 -0.10
C LEU A 222 3.24 -13.41 1.28
N SER A 223 2.46 -12.32 1.32
CA SER A 223 1.89 -11.83 2.57
C SER A 223 0.65 -10.99 2.31
N TYR A 224 -0.20 -10.90 3.33
CA TYR A 224 -1.32 -9.99 3.44
C TYR A 224 -1.10 -9.09 4.65
N SER A 225 -1.31 -7.79 4.49
CA SER A 225 -1.28 -6.81 5.58
C SER A 225 -2.55 -5.99 5.55
N GLU A 226 -3.04 -5.62 6.73
CA GLU A 226 -4.19 -4.75 6.90
C GLU A 226 -3.92 -3.71 7.98
N VAL A 227 -4.46 -2.52 7.82
CA VAL A 227 -4.46 -1.45 8.82
C VAL A 227 -5.91 -1.04 9.06
N VAL A 228 -6.27 -0.91 10.32
CA VAL A 228 -7.54 -0.35 10.77
C VAL A 228 -7.23 0.91 11.57
N VAL A 229 -7.73 2.05 11.12
CA VAL A 229 -7.57 3.33 11.79
C VAL A 229 -8.93 3.81 12.29
N THR A 230 -9.00 4.05 13.58
CA THR A 230 -10.19 4.59 14.27
C THR A 230 -9.77 5.77 15.15
N PRO A 231 -10.70 6.63 15.61
CA PRO A 231 -10.39 7.68 16.56
C PRO A 231 -9.83 7.08 17.87
N GLY A 232 -8.52 7.12 18.06
CA GLY A 232 -7.85 6.64 19.27
C GLY A 232 -7.08 5.32 19.15
N LEU A 233 -7.22 4.59 18.03
CA LEU A 233 -6.51 3.33 17.87
C LEU A 233 -6.13 3.06 16.41
N ILE A 234 -4.87 2.70 16.21
CA ILE A 234 -4.33 2.19 14.96
C ILE A 234 -3.92 0.75 15.19
N GLN A 235 -4.39 -0.15 14.34
CA GLN A 235 -4.02 -1.57 14.39
C GLN A 235 -3.51 -2.02 13.03
N MET A 236 -2.37 -2.72 13.02
CA MET A 236 -1.87 -3.42 11.85
C MET A 236 -1.93 -4.92 12.09
N GLY A 237 -2.67 -5.61 11.21
CA GLY A 237 -2.69 -7.06 11.12
C GLY A 237 -1.80 -7.56 9.99
N HIS A 238 -1.15 -8.72 10.18
CA HIS A 238 -0.27 -9.31 9.18
C HIS A 238 -0.41 -10.83 9.13
N PHE A 239 -0.35 -11.37 7.92
CA PHE A 239 -0.29 -12.80 7.65
C PHE A 239 0.85 -13.10 6.68
N ARG A 240 1.75 -14.00 7.07
CA ARG A 240 2.86 -14.49 6.22
C ARG A 240 2.38 -15.70 5.42
N GLY A 241 2.20 -15.51 4.12
CA GLY A 241 1.70 -16.53 3.21
C GLY A 241 0.60 -16.00 2.30
N SER A 242 0.09 -16.88 1.44
CA SER A 242 -1.02 -16.55 0.54
C SER A 242 -2.33 -16.44 1.34
N PRO A 243 -3.06 -15.33 1.28
CA PRO A 243 -4.25 -15.10 2.11
C PRO A 243 -5.36 -16.15 1.90
N CYS A 244 -5.40 -16.84 0.76
CA CYS A 244 -6.32 -17.96 0.54
C CYS A 244 -6.08 -19.17 1.46
N THR A 245 -4.93 -19.23 2.15
CA THR A 245 -4.60 -20.24 3.17
C THR A 245 -4.72 -19.69 4.60
N MET A 246 -5.16 -18.44 4.74
CA MET A 246 -5.24 -17.77 6.02
C MET A 246 -6.42 -18.26 6.85
N ALA A 247 -6.15 -18.91 7.97
CA ALA A 247 -7.17 -19.24 8.96
C ALA A 247 -7.46 -18.04 9.90
N GLN A 248 -6.40 -17.30 10.25
CA GLN A 248 -6.48 -16.09 11.10
C GLN A 248 -5.26 -15.20 10.88
N ILE A 249 -5.37 -13.95 11.27
CA ILE A 249 -4.22 -13.04 11.34
C ILE A 249 -3.26 -13.56 12.40
N GLN A 250 -1.98 -13.65 12.03
CA GLN A 250 -0.93 -14.23 12.88
C GLN A 250 -0.32 -13.20 13.84
N GLN A 251 -0.30 -11.93 13.44
CA GLN A 251 0.32 -10.87 14.20
C GLN A 251 -0.52 -9.61 14.14
N ILE A 252 -0.70 -8.97 15.30
CA ILE A 252 -1.40 -7.70 15.43
C ILE A 252 -0.52 -6.79 16.28
N HIS A 253 -0.25 -5.60 15.77
CA HIS A 253 0.40 -4.51 16.48
C HIS A 253 -0.54 -3.33 16.57
N SER A 254 -0.46 -2.55 17.64
CA SER A 254 -1.34 -1.41 17.87
C SER A 254 -0.55 -0.22 18.39
N ILE A 255 -0.96 0.98 17.98
CA ILE A 255 -0.55 2.26 18.54
C ILE A 255 -1.81 2.96 19.03
N GLU A 256 -1.82 3.41 20.27
CA GLU A 256 -2.88 4.27 20.80
C GLU A 256 -2.62 5.71 20.34
N ILE A 257 -3.64 6.35 19.80
CA ILE A 257 -3.59 7.77 19.44
C ILE A 257 -3.95 8.56 20.69
N GLU A 258 -3.01 9.26 21.28
CA GLU A 258 -3.33 10.26 22.30
C GLU A 258 -4.23 11.33 21.67
N ARG A 259 -5.45 11.46 22.16
CA ARG A 259 -6.34 12.56 21.78
C ARG A 259 -5.69 13.86 22.24
N ALA A 260 -5.12 14.63 21.30
CA ALA A 260 -4.85 16.03 21.58
C ALA A 260 -6.17 16.66 22.08
N ASP A 261 -6.17 17.13 23.31
CA ASP A 261 -7.33 17.72 23.95
C ASP A 261 -7.87 18.85 23.05
N ARG A 262 -9.10 18.70 22.52
CA ARG A 262 -9.77 19.72 21.70
C ARG A 262 -10.06 21.01 22.47
N THR A 263 -9.55 21.14 23.69
CA THR A 263 -9.81 22.26 24.59
C THR A 263 -8.91 23.49 24.34
N GLU A 264 -7.81 23.38 23.61
CA GLU A 264 -6.92 24.53 23.38
C GLU A 264 -7.28 25.42 22.17
N LEU A 265 -8.15 24.99 21.28
CA LEU A 265 -8.57 25.79 20.11
C LEU A 265 -9.77 26.74 20.37
N ALA A 266 -10.37 26.67 21.56
CA ALA A 266 -11.52 27.51 21.92
C ALA A 266 -11.17 28.80 22.65
N VAL A 267 -9.92 29.06 23.00
CA VAL A 267 -9.53 30.22 23.85
C VAL A 267 -8.95 31.40 23.06
N SER A 268 -8.70 31.31 21.77
CA SER A 268 -8.09 32.41 21.00
C SER A 268 -9.05 33.30 20.18
N VAL A 269 -10.37 33.16 20.33
CA VAL A 269 -11.37 33.98 19.59
C VAL A 269 -12.18 34.89 20.52
N GLY A 270 -11.71 35.22 21.69
CA GLY A 270 -12.45 36.02 22.66
C GLY A 270 -11.62 37.10 23.31
N SER A 271 -11.01 38.03 22.57
CA SER A 271 -10.70 39.38 23.12
C SER A 271 -10.19 40.31 22.02
N ALA A 272 -11.11 40.88 21.28
CA ALA A 272 -10.91 42.17 20.58
C ALA A 272 -12.26 42.84 20.40
N ALA A 273 -12.76 43.43 21.49
CA ALA A 273 -13.76 44.48 21.45
C ALA A 273 -13.58 45.33 22.72
N ILE A 274 -12.91 46.44 22.60
CA ILE A 274 -13.32 47.79 23.01
C ILE A 274 -12.25 48.75 22.46
#